data_39a13c796419ed66d74a5af8891c8b77
#
_entry.id   39a13c796419ed66d74a5af8891c8b77
#
_cell.length_a   1.000
_cell.length_b   1.000
_cell.length_c   1.000
_cell.angle_alpha   90.00
_cell.angle_beta   90.00
_cell.angle_gamma   90.00
#
_symmetry.space_group_name_H-M   'P 1'
#
loop_
_entity.id
_entity.type
_entity.pdbx_description
1 polymer ?
#
loop_
_entity_poly.entity_id
_entity_poly.type
_entity_poly.pdbx_seq_one_letter_code
_entity_poly.pdbx_strand_id
1 'polypeptide(L)'
;SFLSKASFLDAIFAVIVGSVVGSILLALAGKIGSDHGIPSLITMRPAFGIRGSYLPAILNILQLIGWTTFEIMIMARAADTLTGSIVPYYFWAAIFGVLVALLGIAGPLNVVRQWIGKFAVWIAYGTSAIIIINLINSADITALISSPGEGLSFFSALDLVIAMPVSWMPLVADYNRFSKKSKSALWGTFIGFTMTNILFYFGGILLGTSDILAIVVAIQAMFFGFLMLLLIVDEADNAFADVYSAAVST
;
A
#
# COMPACT_ATOMS: atom_id res chain seq x y z
N SER A 1 6.23 -9.13 8.25
CA SER A 1 4.75 -9.07 8.36
C SER A 1 4.29 -9.71 9.67
N PHE A 2 3.29 -9.11 10.35
CA PHE A 2 2.67 -9.74 11.55
C PHE A 2 2.07 -11.11 11.23
N LEU A 3 1.76 -11.38 9.96
CA LEU A 3 1.25 -12.67 9.49
C LEU A 3 2.25 -13.82 9.66
N SER A 4 3.54 -13.57 9.79
CA SER A 4 4.55 -14.60 10.09
C SER A 4 4.35 -15.25 11.47
N LYS A 5 3.51 -14.66 12.33
CA LYS A 5 3.11 -15.21 13.62
C LYS A 5 1.95 -16.22 13.55
N ALA A 6 1.25 -16.31 12.43
CA ALA A 6 0.30 -17.37 12.15
C ALA A 6 1.03 -18.62 11.63
N SER A 7 0.36 -19.78 11.64
CA SER A 7 0.88 -20.91 10.86
C SER A 7 0.97 -20.52 9.38
N PHE A 8 1.94 -21.08 8.66
CA PHE A 8 2.14 -20.70 7.24
C PHE A 8 0.88 -20.92 6.40
N LEU A 9 0.18 -22.01 6.61
CA LEU A 9 -1.06 -22.32 5.89
C LEU A 9 -2.17 -21.34 6.24
N ASP A 10 -2.38 -21.04 7.54
CA ASP A 10 -3.38 -20.07 7.96
C ASP A 10 -3.08 -18.68 7.39
N ALA A 11 -1.81 -18.27 7.39
CA ALA A 11 -1.39 -17.01 6.80
C ALA A 11 -1.72 -16.95 5.30
N ILE A 12 -1.40 -17.99 4.52
CA ILE A 12 -1.69 -18.05 3.08
C ILE A 12 -3.19 -18.02 2.82
N PHE A 13 -3.99 -18.82 3.53
CA PHE A 13 -5.44 -18.81 3.38
C PHE A 13 -6.04 -17.46 3.78
N ALA A 14 -5.58 -16.85 4.87
CA ALA A 14 -6.00 -15.52 5.28
C ALA A 14 -5.67 -14.46 4.22
N VAL A 15 -4.48 -14.53 3.61
CA VAL A 15 -4.07 -13.63 2.52
C VAL A 15 -4.99 -13.77 1.31
N ILE A 16 -5.26 -14.97 0.85
CA ILE A 16 -6.10 -15.19 -0.32
C ILE A 16 -7.55 -14.73 -0.05
N VAL A 17 -8.16 -15.23 1.02
CA VAL A 17 -9.56 -14.93 1.35
C VAL A 17 -9.73 -13.46 1.73
N GLY A 18 -8.85 -12.92 2.57
CA GLY A 18 -8.90 -11.54 3.04
C GLY A 18 -8.69 -10.54 1.90
N SER A 19 -7.75 -10.83 0.98
CA SER A 19 -7.54 -9.98 -0.20
C SER A 19 -8.75 -9.96 -1.11
N VAL A 20 -9.38 -11.10 -1.36
CA VAL A 20 -10.60 -11.17 -2.19
C VAL A 20 -11.76 -10.41 -1.53
N VAL A 21 -12.05 -10.69 -0.26
CA VAL A 21 -13.16 -10.08 0.47
C VAL A 21 -12.96 -8.56 0.59
N GLY A 22 -11.80 -8.12 1.05
CA GLY A 22 -11.50 -6.71 1.22
C GLY A 22 -11.49 -5.95 -0.10
N SER A 23 -10.94 -6.54 -1.18
CA SER A 23 -10.91 -5.91 -2.51
C SER A 23 -12.29 -5.83 -3.15
N ILE A 24 -13.23 -6.74 -2.85
CA ILE A 24 -14.63 -6.59 -3.28
C ILE A 24 -15.24 -5.33 -2.67
N LEU A 25 -15.08 -5.13 -1.35
CA LEU A 25 -15.58 -3.95 -0.66
C LEU A 25 -14.97 -2.67 -1.23
N LEU A 26 -13.65 -2.66 -1.41
CA LEU A 26 -12.94 -1.54 -2.02
C LEU A 26 -13.43 -1.22 -3.43
N ALA A 27 -13.58 -2.25 -4.27
CA ALA A 27 -14.03 -2.09 -5.66
C ALA A 27 -15.46 -1.55 -5.75
N LEU A 28 -16.34 -1.97 -4.84
CA LEU A 28 -17.69 -1.44 -4.75
C LEU A 28 -17.70 0.04 -4.35
N ALA A 29 -16.88 0.44 -3.37
CA ALA A 29 -16.71 1.84 -2.99
C ALA A 29 -16.18 2.68 -4.17
N GLY A 30 -15.15 2.18 -4.88
CA GLY A 30 -14.60 2.84 -6.06
C GLY A 30 -15.59 2.94 -7.22
N LYS A 31 -16.45 1.92 -7.40
CA LYS A 31 -17.53 1.95 -8.40
C LYS A 31 -18.52 3.08 -8.15
N ILE A 32 -18.93 3.32 -6.90
CA ILE A 32 -19.85 4.41 -6.55
C ILE A 32 -19.25 5.76 -6.99
N GLY A 33 -17.95 6.00 -6.71
CA GLY A 33 -17.27 7.21 -7.17
C GLY A 33 -17.25 7.36 -8.69
N SER A 34 -17.03 6.26 -9.41
CA SER A 34 -17.03 6.25 -10.88
C SER A 34 -18.44 6.45 -11.48
N ASP A 35 -19.48 5.86 -10.87
CA ASP A 35 -20.85 6.02 -11.34
C ASP A 35 -21.34 7.48 -11.28
N HIS A 36 -20.90 8.22 -10.27
CA HIS A 36 -21.37 9.59 -9.99
C HIS A 36 -20.32 10.68 -10.30
N GLY A 37 -19.08 10.31 -10.61
CA GLY A 37 -17.98 11.26 -10.86
C GLY A 37 -17.58 12.09 -9.63
N ILE A 38 -17.80 11.56 -8.41
CA ILE A 38 -17.60 12.26 -7.13
C ILE A 38 -16.52 11.62 -6.28
N PRO A 39 -15.81 12.40 -5.44
CA PRO A 39 -14.79 11.90 -4.54
C PRO A 39 -15.37 11.09 -3.38
N SER A 40 -14.51 10.30 -2.73
CA SER A 40 -14.86 9.30 -1.72
C SER A 40 -15.71 9.87 -0.58
N LEU A 41 -15.31 10.99 0.01
CA LEU A 41 -16.04 11.54 1.15
C LEU A 41 -17.39 12.14 0.79
N ILE A 42 -17.58 12.56 -0.46
CA ILE A 42 -18.92 12.98 -0.93
C ILE A 42 -19.84 11.77 -1.04
N THR A 43 -19.35 10.57 -1.38
CA THR A 43 -20.14 9.35 -1.42
C THR A 43 -20.74 8.96 -0.06
N MET A 44 -20.17 9.47 1.05
CA MET A 44 -20.63 9.20 2.41
C MET A 44 -21.80 10.12 2.85
N ARG A 45 -22.01 11.26 2.16
CA ARG A 45 -23.05 12.23 2.53
C ARG A 45 -24.47 11.69 2.53
N PRO A 46 -24.88 10.78 1.65
CA PRO A 46 -26.21 10.17 1.73
C PRO A 46 -26.48 9.42 3.03
N ALA A 47 -25.44 8.80 3.62
CA ALA A 47 -25.57 8.05 4.88
C ALA A 47 -25.45 8.93 6.13
N PHE A 48 -24.55 9.92 6.13
CA PHE A 48 -24.21 10.72 7.30
C PHE A 48 -24.80 12.14 7.27
N GLY A 49 -25.36 12.57 6.14
CA GLY A 49 -25.70 13.96 5.89
C GLY A 49 -24.48 14.84 5.70
N ILE A 50 -24.70 16.11 5.31
CA ILE A 50 -23.60 17.06 5.03
C ILE A 50 -22.75 17.29 6.29
N ARG A 51 -23.37 17.57 7.44
CA ARG A 51 -22.63 17.86 8.69
C ARG A 51 -22.00 16.59 9.29
N GLY A 52 -22.71 15.45 9.21
CA GLY A 52 -22.18 14.19 9.73
C GLY A 52 -20.98 13.67 8.95
N SER A 53 -20.85 14.04 7.66
CA SER A 53 -19.71 13.65 6.84
C SER A 53 -18.38 14.32 7.22
N TYR A 54 -18.39 15.37 8.05
CA TYR A 54 -17.15 15.96 8.58
C TYR A 54 -16.37 15.00 9.49
N LEU A 55 -17.09 14.14 10.25
CA LEU A 55 -16.40 13.17 11.12
C LEU A 55 -15.54 12.17 10.32
N PRO A 56 -16.07 11.41 9.35
CA PRO A 56 -15.23 10.54 8.53
C PRO A 56 -14.17 11.33 7.73
N ALA A 57 -14.41 12.59 7.34
CA ALA A 57 -13.41 13.42 6.69
C ALA A 57 -12.20 13.68 7.58
N ILE A 58 -12.42 14.12 8.83
CA ILE A 58 -11.36 14.37 9.79
C ILE A 58 -10.58 13.07 10.09
N LEU A 59 -11.28 11.95 10.31
CA LEU A 59 -10.63 10.67 10.58
C LEU A 59 -9.80 10.20 9.39
N ASN A 60 -10.29 10.41 8.16
CA ASN A 60 -9.54 10.08 6.96
C ASN A 60 -8.29 10.94 6.81
N ILE A 61 -8.38 12.25 7.02
CA ILE A 61 -7.20 13.14 6.98
C ILE A 61 -6.14 12.69 8.00
N LEU A 62 -6.56 12.36 9.22
CA LEU A 62 -5.63 11.88 10.26
C LEU A 62 -4.96 10.55 9.86
N GLN A 63 -5.73 9.62 9.30
CA GLN A 63 -5.20 8.36 8.76
C GLN A 63 -4.16 8.62 7.67
N LEU A 64 -4.47 9.48 6.69
CA LEU A 64 -3.59 9.77 5.56
C LEU A 64 -2.31 10.49 5.98
N ILE A 65 -2.37 11.39 6.98
CA ILE A 65 -1.15 11.96 7.59
C ILE A 65 -0.27 10.87 8.21
N GLY A 66 -0.90 9.90 8.89
CA GLY A 66 -0.20 8.75 9.47
C GLY A 66 0.52 7.91 8.40
N TRP A 67 -0.18 7.55 7.33
CA TRP A 67 0.37 6.78 6.21
C TRP A 67 1.49 7.54 5.50
N THR A 68 1.27 8.80 5.09
CA THR A 68 2.31 9.64 4.47
C THR A 68 3.57 9.72 5.33
N THR A 69 3.40 9.86 6.66
CA THR A 69 4.54 9.88 7.59
C THR A 69 5.31 8.56 7.55
N PHE A 70 4.60 7.43 7.55
CA PHE A 70 5.19 6.10 7.49
C PHE A 70 5.99 5.89 6.19
N GLU A 71 5.45 6.28 5.05
CA GLU A 71 6.08 6.17 3.75
C GLU A 71 7.33 7.05 3.64
N ILE A 72 7.27 8.29 4.13
CA ILE A 72 8.44 9.18 4.22
C ILE A 72 9.53 8.54 5.11
N MET A 73 9.14 7.90 6.21
CA MET A 73 10.09 7.20 7.07
C MET A 73 10.77 6.04 6.36
N ILE A 74 10.04 5.23 5.59
CA ILE A 74 10.60 4.12 4.78
C ILE A 74 11.58 4.67 3.75
N MET A 75 11.18 5.68 2.97
CA MET A 75 12.06 6.32 1.98
C MET A 75 13.34 6.86 2.61
N ALA A 76 13.22 7.56 3.75
CA ALA A 76 14.35 8.11 4.45
C ALA A 76 15.30 7.03 5.00
N ARG A 77 14.77 5.93 5.54
CA ARG A 77 15.57 4.78 5.98
C ARG A 77 16.27 4.10 4.81
N ALA A 78 15.56 3.92 3.69
CA ALA A 78 16.15 3.37 2.48
C ALA A 78 17.32 4.21 1.98
N ALA A 79 17.17 5.52 1.88
CA ALA A 79 18.20 6.43 1.43
C ALA A 79 19.40 6.53 2.43
N ASP A 80 19.11 6.57 3.73
CA ASP A 80 20.13 6.55 4.79
C ASP A 80 21.01 5.29 4.70
N THR A 81 20.35 4.14 4.52
CA THR A 81 21.04 2.86 4.37
C THR A 81 21.89 2.81 3.08
N LEU A 82 21.34 3.28 1.94
CA LEU A 82 22.07 3.34 0.67
C LEU A 82 23.29 4.22 0.72
N THR A 83 23.24 5.32 1.46
CA THR A 83 24.35 6.29 1.58
C THR A 83 25.32 5.97 2.71
N GLY A 84 25.14 4.83 3.40
CA GLY A 84 25.97 4.44 4.53
C GLY A 84 25.93 5.45 5.67
N SER A 85 24.77 6.11 5.88
CA SER A 85 24.55 7.14 6.90
C SER A 85 25.50 8.36 6.80
N ILE A 86 26.06 8.62 5.62
CA ILE A 86 26.87 9.83 5.37
C ILE A 86 26.01 11.08 5.52
N VAL A 87 24.74 11.00 5.10
CA VAL A 87 23.75 12.06 5.24
C VAL A 87 22.76 11.67 6.34
N PRO A 88 22.50 12.53 7.34
CA PRO A 88 21.60 12.19 8.43
C PRO A 88 20.19 11.82 7.98
N TYR A 89 19.59 10.83 8.61
CA TYR A 89 18.22 10.37 8.35
C TYR A 89 17.19 11.51 8.24
N TYR A 90 17.24 12.50 9.14
CA TYR A 90 16.29 13.63 9.14
C TYR A 90 16.41 14.52 7.90
N PHE A 91 17.58 14.58 7.29
CA PHE A 91 17.77 15.31 6.03
C PHE A 91 17.05 14.61 4.89
N TRP A 92 17.15 13.28 4.81
CA TRP A 92 16.38 12.48 3.84
C TRP A 92 14.88 12.61 4.07
N ALA A 93 14.42 12.56 5.31
CA ALA A 93 13.00 12.74 5.64
C ALA A 93 12.48 14.12 5.18
N ALA A 94 13.26 15.18 5.36
CA ALA A 94 12.91 16.52 4.87
C ALA A 94 12.85 16.58 3.32
N ILE A 95 13.82 15.98 2.63
CA ILE A 95 13.83 15.92 1.16
C ILE A 95 12.59 15.20 0.64
N PHE A 96 12.29 14.01 1.17
CA PHE A 96 11.13 13.25 0.72
C PHE A 96 9.81 13.91 1.12
N GLY A 97 9.72 14.57 2.27
CA GLY A 97 8.57 15.37 2.63
C GLY A 97 8.28 16.50 1.63
N VAL A 98 9.32 17.22 1.20
CA VAL A 98 9.19 18.26 0.15
C VAL A 98 8.81 17.63 -1.18
N LEU A 99 9.43 16.52 -1.58
CA LEU A 99 9.13 15.82 -2.83
C LEU A 99 7.66 15.40 -2.88
N VAL A 100 7.15 14.76 -1.84
CA VAL A 100 5.76 14.31 -1.74
C VAL A 100 4.79 15.49 -1.79
N ALA A 101 5.11 16.59 -1.11
CA ALA A 101 4.30 17.81 -1.18
C ALA A 101 4.24 18.39 -2.60
N LEU A 102 5.35 18.42 -3.33
CA LEU A 102 5.41 18.86 -4.72
C LEU A 102 4.61 17.95 -5.65
N LEU A 103 4.68 16.62 -5.45
CA LEU A 103 3.87 15.66 -6.20
C LEU A 103 2.37 15.89 -5.94
N GLY A 104 1.98 16.13 -4.68
CA GLY A 104 0.60 16.46 -4.31
C GLY A 104 0.08 17.72 -5.03
N ILE A 105 0.90 18.75 -5.16
CA ILE A 105 0.57 20.00 -5.89
C ILE A 105 0.42 19.73 -7.41
N ALA A 106 1.23 18.84 -7.98
CA ALA A 106 1.17 18.50 -9.40
C ALA A 106 -0.16 17.88 -9.84
N GLY A 107 -0.86 17.26 -8.91
CA GLY A 107 -2.20 16.70 -9.06
C GLY A 107 -2.26 15.34 -9.77
N PRO A 108 -3.38 14.60 -9.62
CA PRO A 108 -3.48 13.20 -10.00
C PRO A 108 -3.47 12.98 -11.51
N LEU A 109 -4.03 13.89 -12.30
CA LEU A 109 -4.10 13.67 -13.75
C LEU A 109 -2.72 13.68 -14.41
N ASN A 110 -1.78 14.47 -13.87
CA ASN A 110 -0.41 14.52 -14.38
C ASN A 110 0.42 13.36 -13.82
N VAL A 111 0.37 13.13 -12.51
CA VAL A 111 1.17 12.10 -11.85
C VAL A 111 0.67 10.70 -12.24
N VAL A 112 -0.63 10.41 -12.09
CA VAL A 112 -1.20 9.08 -12.38
C VAL A 112 -1.10 8.72 -13.86
N ARG A 113 -1.42 9.65 -14.77
CA ARG A 113 -1.40 9.34 -16.22
C ARG A 113 0.01 9.24 -16.80
N GLN A 114 0.92 10.10 -16.37
CA GLN A 114 2.20 10.22 -17.04
C GLN A 114 3.30 9.40 -16.39
N TRP A 115 3.23 9.21 -15.09
CA TRP A 115 4.24 8.53 -14.31
C TRP A 115 3.78 7.15 -13.82
N ILE A 116 2.76 7.12 -12.95
CA ILE A 116 2.32 5.89 -12.29
C ILE A 116 1.87 4.84 -13.32
N GLY A 117 0.92 5.18 -14.17
CA GLY A 117 0.34 4.24 -15.13
C GLY A 117 1.30 3.77 -16.21
N LYS A 118 2.39 4.51 -16.48
CA LYS A 118 3.35 4.14 -17.53
C LYS A 118 4.58 3.40 -17.00
N PHE A 119 5.05 3.77 -15.84
CA PHE A 119 6.35 3.31 -15.33
C PHE A 119 6.27 2.71 -13.94
N ALA A 120 5.76 3.44 -12.94
CA ALA A 120 5.86 3.06 -11.53
C ALA A 120 5.21 1.71 -11.23
N VAL A 121 4.01 1.44 -11.77
CA VAL A 121 3.31 0.15 -11.60
C VAL A 121 4.15 -1.04 -12.10
N TRP A 122 4.77 -0.90 -13.26
CA TRP A 122 5.60 -1.98 -13.83
C TRP A 122 6.90 -2.17 -13.06
N ILE A 123 7.49 -1.07 -12.58
CA ILE A 123 8.67 -1.10 -11.71
C ILE A 123 8.32 -1.80 -10.40
N ALA A 124 7.23 -1.41 -9.73
CA ALA A 124 6.77 -2.01 -8.47
C ALA A 124 6.52 -3.53 -8.61
N TYR A 125 5.76 -3.95 -9.62
CA TYR A 125 5.53 -5.39 -9.86
C TYR A 125 6.82 -6.15 -10.21
N GLY A 126 7.67 -5.57 -11.04
CA GLY A 126 8.97 -6.18 -11.40
C GLY A 126 9.87 -6.34 -10.19
N THR A 127 10.00 -5.29 -9.36
CA THR A 127 10.79 -5.30 -8.13
C THR A 127 10.24 -6.33 -7.14
N SER A 128 8.93 -6.33 -6.89
CA SER A 128 8.28 -7.27 -5.99
C SER A 128 8.46 -8.72 -6.44
N ALA A 129 8.33 -8.99 -7.75
CA ALA A 129 8.57 -10.31 -8.30
C ALA A 129 10.01 -10.78 -8.07
N ILE A 130 11.00 -9.90 -8.30
CA ILE A 130 12.42 -10.20 -8.07
C ILE A 130 12.67 -10.51 -6.59
N ILE A 131 12.14 -9.67 -5.68
CA ILE A 131 12.28 -9.88 -4.23
C ILE A 131 11.67 -11.24 -3.85
N ILE A 132 10.46 -11.54 -4.28
CA ILE A 132 9.75 -12.78 -3.94
C ILE A 132 10.49 -14.01 -4.49
N ILE A 133 10.97 -13.96 -5.73
CA ILE A 133 11.76 -15.06 -6.31
C ILE A 133 13.02 -15.32 -5.48
N ASN A 134 13.75 -14.26 -5.07
CA ASN A 134 14.92 -14.41 -4.21
C ASN A 134 14.56 -15.02 -2.85
N LEU A 135 13.46 -14.57 -2.25
CA LEU A 135 12.99 -15.09 -0.96
C LEU A 135 12.59 -16.57 -1.05
N ILE A 136 11.88 -16.97 -2.11
CA ILE A 136 11.51 -18.37 -2.34
C ILE A 136 12.76 -19.25 -2.51
N ASN A 137 13.77 -18.79 -3.24
CA ASN A 137 15.00 -19.54 -3.47
C ASN A 137 15.85 -19.68 -2.20
N SER A 138 15.74 -18.75 -1.26
CA SER A 138 16.49 -18.77 0.01
C SER A 138 15.71 -19.36 1.19
N ALA A 139 14.38 -19.50 1.06
CA ALA A 139 13.54 -20.02 2.14
C ALA A 139 13.53 -21.55 2.19
N ASP A 140 13.58 -22.11 3.39
CA ASP A 140 13.23 -23.50 3.62
C ASP A 140 11.69 -23.64 3.69
N ILE A 141 11.09 -23.89 2.53
CA ILE A 141 9.64 -24.01 2.39
C ILE A 141 9.09 -25.16 3.26
N THR A 142 9.86 -26.24 3.42
CA THR A 142 9.43 -27.38 4.24
C THR A 142 9.35 -26.98 5.72
N ALA A 143 10.34 -26.24 6.21
CA ALA A 143 10.34 -25.70 7.57
C ALA A 143 9.20 -24.71 7.78
N LEU A 144 8.93 -23.83 6.79
CA LEU A 144 7.81 -22.87 6.85
C LEU A 144 6.45 -23.57 6.94
N ILE A 145 6.20 -24.59 6.10
CA ILE A 145 4.93 -25.35 6.11
C ILE A 145 4.75 -26.08 7.45
N SER A 146 5.83 -26.55 8.05
CA SER A 146 5.81 -27.29 9.31
C SER A 146 5.75 -26.39 10.54
N SER A 147 5.89 -25.06 10.37
CA SER A 147 5.86 -24.12 11.49
C SER A 147 4.47 -24.00 12.08
N PRO A 148 4.30 -24.23 13.40
CA PRO A 148 3.01 -24.08 14.06
C PRO A 148 2.56 -22.62 14.22
N GLY A 149 3.43 -21.65 13.88
CA GLY A 149 3.22 -20.24 14.15
C GLY A 149 3.47 -19.84 15.62
N GLU A 150 3.42 -18.55 15.89
CA GLU A 150 3.66 -17.93 17.21
C GLU A 150 2.35 -17.54 17.93
N GLY A 151 1.21 -18.10 17.52
CA GLY A 151 -0.07 -17.93 18.22
C GLY A 151 -1.04 -16.91 17.59
N LEU A 152 -0.75 -16.36 16.42
CA LEU A 152 -1.75 -15.56 15.69
C LEU A 152 -2.81 -16.49 15.08
N SER A 153 -4.08 -16.31 15.47
CA SER A 153 -5.17 -17.11 14.93
C SER A 153 -5.47 -16.75 13.44
N PHE A 154 -6.05 -17.70 12.71
CA PHE A 154 -6.53 -17.49 11.35
C PHE A 154 -7.43 -16.26 11.23
N PHE A 155 -8.40 -16.08 12.13
CA PHE A 155 -9.32 -14.93 12.08
C PHE A 155 -8.62 -13.60 12.34
N SER A 156 -7.62 -13.56 13.21
CA SER A 156 -6.80 -12.35 13.42
C SER A 156 -5.92 -12.05 12.20
N ALA A 157 -5.38 -13.07 11.55
CA ALA A 157 -4.65 -12.92 10.30
C ALA A 157 -5.57 -12.42 9.17
N LEU A 158 -6.77 -12.98 9.07
CA LEU A 158 -7.79 -12.58 8.09
C LEU A 158 -8.19 -11.10 8.27
N ASP A 159 -8.43 -10.67 9.51
CA ASP A 159 -8.75 -9.27 9.83
C ASP A 159 -7.64 -8.31 9.38
N LEU A 160 -6.39 -8.62 9.67
CA LEU A 160 -5.23 -7.83 9.24
C LEU A 160 -5.15 -7.69 7.71
N VAL A 161 -5.48 -8.76 6.98
CA VAL A 161 -5.45 -8.73 5.51
C VAL A 161 -6.62 -7.93 4.94
N ILE A 162 -7.83 -8.07 5.49
CA ILE A 162 -9.00 -7.30 5.06
C ILE A 162 -8.83 -5.82 5.38
N ALA A 163 -8.18 -5.49 6.50
CA ALA A 163 -7.97 -4.11 6.92
C ALA A 163 -7.23 -3.27 5.87
N MET A 164 -6.30 -3.87 5.11
CA MET A 164 -5.53 -3.16 4.09
C MET A 164 -6.42 -2.58 2.97
N PRO A 165 -7.18 -3.35 2.19
CA PRO A 165 -8.08 -2.76 1.19
C PRO A 165 -9.18 -1.90 1.83
N VAL A 166 -9.65 -2.20 3.03
CA VAL A 166 -10.67 -1.38 3.72
C VAL A 166 -10.12 0.00 4.09
N SER A 167 -8.85 0.11 4.47
CA SER A 167 -8.20 1.40 4.75
C SER A 167 -8.14 2.33 3.52
N TRP A 168 -8.20 1.76 2.31
CA TRP A 168 -8.25 2.49 1.04
C TRP A 168 -9.66 2.88 0.58
N MET A 169 -10.73 2.38 1.22
CA MET A 169 -12.11 2.74 0.84
C MET A 169 -12.39 4.25 0.90
N PRO A 170 -11.89 5.01 1.90
CA PRO A 170 -12.14 6.44 1.97
C PRO A 170 -11.44 7.29 0.89
N LEU A 171 -10.58 6.69 0.06
CA LEU A 171 -9.84 7.41 -0.97
C LEU A 171 -9.95 6.81 -2.39
N VAL A 172 -10.43 5.60 -2.54
CA VAL A 172 -10.46 4.92 -3.85
C VAL A 172 -11.31 5.65 -4.88
N ALA A 173 -12.42 6.28 -4.49
CA ALA A 173 -13.27 7.01 -5.40
C ALA A 173 -12.62 8.32 -5.88
N ASP A 174 -11.63 8.87 -5.17
CA ASP A 174 -10.87 10.05 -5.59
C ASP A 174 -10.12 9.81 -6.91
N TYR A 175 -9.78 8.55 -7.18
CA TYR A 175 -9.16 8.07 -8.42
C TYR A 175 -10.18 7.52 -9.40
N ASN A 176 -11.07 6.64 -8.94
CA ASN A 176 -12.02 5.94 -9.78
C ASN A 176 -13.06 6.87 -10.43
N ARG A 177 -13.32 8.05 -9.85
CA ARG A 177 -14.20 9.07 -10.46
C ARG A 177 -13.75 9.56 -11.84
N PHE A 178 -12.48 9.38 -12.18
CA PHE A 178 -11.94 9.70 -13.50
C PHE A 178 -12.04 8.55 -14.51
N SER A 179 -12.57 7.41 -14.12
CA SER A 179 -12.73 6.26 -15.00
C SER A 179 -13.81 6.53 -16.05
N LYS A 180 -13.53 6.17 -17.29
CA LYS A 180 -14.49 6.30 -18.41
C LYS A 180 -15.68 5.36 -18.29
N LYS A 181 -15.52 4.23 -17.61
CA LYS A 181 -16.56 3.19 -17.44
C LYS A 181 -16.51 2.66 -16.02
N SER A 182 -17.61 2.73 -15.33
CA SER A 182 -17.78 2.22 -13.97
C SER A 182 -17.47 0.72 -13.84
N LYS A 183 -17.83 -0.08 -14.84
CA LYS A 183 -17.48 -1.51 -14.88
C LYS A 183 -15.94 -1.72 -14.93
N SER A 184 -15.22 -0.87 -15.62
CA SER A 184 -13.75 -0.91 -15.67
C SER A 184 -13.13 -0.48 -14.34
N ALA A 185 -13.71 0.52 -13.67
CA ALA A 185 -13.31 0.92 -12.33
C ALA A 185 -13.48 -0.24 -11.33
N LEU A 186 -14.65 -0.90 -11.34
CA LEU A 186 -14.94 -2.04 -10.46
C LEU A 186 -13.92 -3.17 -10.65
N TRP A 187 -13.80 -3.69 -11.87
CA TRP A 187 -12.95 -4.85 -12.14
C TRP A 187 -11.46 -4.53 -12.06
N GLY A 188 -11.06 -3.32 -12.49
CA GLY A 188 -9.67 -2.87 -12.37
C GLY A 188 -9.23 -2.75 -10.92
N THR A 189 -10.05 -2.15 -10.07
CA THR A 189 -9.78 -2.06 -8.62
C THR A 189 -9.79 -3.45 -7.97
N PHE A 190 -10.80 -4.28 -8.26
CA PHE A 190 -10.89 -5.62 -7.68
C PHE A 190 -9.67 -6.49 -8.03
N ILE A 191 -9.39 -6.65 -9.31
CA ILE A 191 -8.30 -7.53 -9.78
C ILE A 191 -6.95 -6.95 -9.37
N GLY A 192 -6.72 -5.66 -9.65
CA GLY A 192 -5.45 -5.02 -9.36
C GLY A 192 -5.12 -5.08 -7.86
N PHE A 193 -6.05 -4.67 -7.00
CA PHE A 193 -5.79 -4.65 -5.56
C PHE A 193 -5.67 -6.07 -4.98
N THR A 194 -6.51 -7.02 -5.41
CA THR A 194 -6.41 -8.42 -4.97
C THR A 194 -5.05 -9.01 -5.29
N MET A 195 -4.58 -8.87 -6.53
CA MET A 195 -3.29 -9.43 -6.95
C MET A 195 -2.12 -8.77 -6.21
N THR A 196 -2.13 -7.45 -6.10
CA THR A 196 -1.10 -6.69 -5.39
C THR A 196 -1.06 -7.06 -3.91
N ASN A 197 -2.22 -7.11 -3.27
CA ASN A 197 -2.33 -7.44 -1.85
C ASN A 197 -1.80 -8.85 -1.55
N ILE A 198 -2.18 -9.85 -2.36
CA ILE A 198 -1.65 -11.22 -2.25
C ILE A 198 -0.13 -11.22 -2.43
N LEU A 199 0.38 -10.54 -3.45
CA LEU A 199 1.81 -10.50 -3.76
C LEU A 199 2.62 -9.92 -2.60
N PHE A 200 2.23 -8.77 -2.07
CA PHE A 200 2.97 -8.09 -1.00
C PHE A 200 2.87 -8.82 0.34
N TYR A 201 1.68 -9.32 0.70
CA TYR A 201 1.56 -10.11 1.93
C TYR A 201 2.35 -11.42 1.86
N PHE A 202 2.35 -12.09 0.71
CA PHE A 202 3.14 -13.29 0.51
C PHE A 202 4.65 -13.00 0.67
N GLY A 203 5.15 -11.95 0.04
CA GLY A 203 6.52 -11.48 0.25
C GLY A 203 6.83 -11.17 1.72
N GLY A 204 5.89 -10.52 2.41
CA GLY A 204 6.01 -10.23 3.84
C GLY A 204 6.04 -11.47 4.74
N ILE A 205 5.29 -12.53 4.40
CA ILE A 205 5.33 -13.81 5.10
C ILE A 205 6.70 -14.47 4.92
N LEU A 206 7.22 -14.49 3.69
CA LEU A 206 8.53 -15.07 3.39
C LEU A 206 9.69 -14.34 4.07
N LEU A 207 9.59 -13.02 4.25
CA LEU A 207 10.57 -12.23 5.00
C LEU A 207 10.61 -12.57 6.50
N GLY A 208 9.51 -13.08 7.04
CA GLY A 208 9.45 -13.56 8.42
C GLY A 208 9.57 -12.49 9.51
N THR A 209 9.60 -11.20 9.15
CA THR A 209 9.77 -10.09 10.10
C THR A 209 8.77 -8.96 9.86
N SER A 210 8.43 -8.23 10.92
CA SER A 210 7.68 -6.96 10.88
C SER A 210 8.55 -5.74 11.19
N ASP A 211 9.83 -5.94 11.49
CA ASP A 211 10.77 -4.85 11.73
C ASP A 211 11.18 -4.20 10.40
N ILE A 212 10.86 -2.90 10.26
CA ILE A 212 11.14 -2.11 9.05
C ILE A 212 12.65 -2.08 8.75
N LEU A 213 13.48 -1.95 9.79
CA LEU A 213 14.93 -1.90 9.59
C LEU A 213 15.47 -3.23 9.06
N ALA A 214 14.96 -4.35 9.59
CA ALA A 214 15.32 -5.68 9.11
C ALA A 214 14.88 -5.91 7.66
N ILE A 215 13.68 -5.41 7.28
CA ILE A 215 13.18 -5.47 5.90
C ILE A 215 14.09 -4.66 4.97
N VAL A 216 14.41 -3.42 5.34
CA VAL A 216 15.30 -2.53 4.57
C VAL A 216 16.67 -3.17 4.37
N VAL A 217 17.28 -3.72 5.42
CA VAL A 217 18.58 -4.40 5.34
C VAL A 217 18.52 -5.65 4.45
N ALA A 218 17.45 -6.44 4.55
CA ALA A 218 17.25 -7.61 3.69
C ALA A 218 17.15 -7.23 2.21
N ILE A 219 16.40 -6.18 1.88
CA ILE A 219 16.27 -5.67 0.51
C ILE A 219 17.60 -5.08 0.02
N GLN A 220 18.35 -4.36 0.88
CA GLN A 220 19.67 -3.81 0.53
C GLN A 220 20.67 -4.91 0.16
N ALA A 221 20.61 -6.06 0.82
CA ALA A 221 21.49 -7.18 0.51
C ALA A 221 21.23 -7.79 -0.88
N MET A 222 20.04 -7.48 -1.48
CA MET A 222 19.66 -7.96 -2.80
C MET A 222 20.11 -6.97 -3.86
N PHE A 223 20.73 -7.48 -4.92
CA PHE A 223 21.13 -6.71 -6.11
C PHE A 223 21.94 -5.44 -5.80
N PHE A 224 22.86 -5.50 -4.83
CA PHE A 224 23.74 -4.39 -4.45
C PHE A 224 23.01 -3.10 -4.06
N GLY A 225 21.82 -3.24 -3.47
CA GLY A 225 21.01 -2.10 -3.03
C GLY A 225 20.18 -1.44 -4.13
N PHE A 226 20.26 -1.87 -5.40
CA PHE A 226 19.47 -1.27 -6.47
C PHE A 226 17.96 -1.32 -6.21
N LEU A 227 17.48 -2.40 -5.59
CA LEU A 227 16.06 -2.54 -5.22
C LEU A 227 15.58 -1.49 -4.23
N MET A 228 16.48 -0.89 -3.46
CA MET A 228 16.14 0.21 -2.54
C MET A 228 15.76 1.50 -3.27
N LEU A 229 16.39 1.78 -4.43
CA LEU A 229 16.00 2.92 -5.26
C LEU A 229 14.57 2.73 -5.79
N LEU A 230 14.23 1.50 -6.18
CA LEU A 230 12.90 1.17 -6.66
C LEU A 230 11.86 1.23 -5.53
N LEU A 231 12.22 0.81 -4.31
CA LEU A 231 11.38 0.97 -3.13
C LEU A 231 11.09 2.46 -2.84
N ILE A 232 12.09 3.34 -2.91
CA ILE A 232 11.88 4.79 -2.73
C ILE A 232 10.91 5.35 -3.76
N VAL A 233 10.96 4.89 -5.00
CA VAL A 233 10.03 5.32 -6.05
C VAL A 233 8.62 4.83 -5.78
N ASP A 234 8.44 3.59 -5.32
CA ASP A 234 7.16 2.99 -4.98
C ASP A 234 6.50 3.69 -3.78
N GLU A 235 7.27 3.94 -2.73
CA GLU A 235 6.78 4.67 -1.55
C GLU A 235 6.41 6.14 -1.84
N ALA A 236 7.13 6.80 -2.76
CA ALA A 236 6.80 8.16 -3.18
C ALA A 236 5.45 8.24 -3.90
N ASP A 237 5.06 7.18 -4.61
CA ASP A 237 3.79 7.03 -5.28
C ASP A 237 2.63 6.85 -4.30
N ASN A 238 2.82 6.02 -3.28
CA ASN A 238 1.85 5.82 -2.21
C ASN A 238 1.66 7.12 -1.40
N ALA A 239 2.75 7.77 -0.98
CA ALA A 239 2.70 9.04 -0.25
C ALA A 239 2.00 10.16 -1.06
N PHE A 240 2.18 10.20 -2.38
CA PHE A 240 1.42 11.10 -3.25
C PHE A 240 -0.08 10.82 -3.16
N ALA A 241 -0.49 9.54 -3.19
CA ALA A 241 -1.89 9.15 -3.13
C ALA A 241 -2.56 9.66 -1.85
N ASP A 242 -1.89 9.52 -0.73
CA ASP A 242 -2.38 9.96 0.57
C ASP A 242 -2.51 11.48 0.67
N VAL A 243 -1.48 12.22 0.27
CA VAL A 243 -1.51 13.70 0.27
C VAL A 243 -2.60 14.24 -0.63
N TYR A 244 -2.76 13.66 -1.83
CA TYR A 244 -3.83 14.05 -2.74
C TYR A 244 -5.21 13.79 -2.16
N SER A 245 -5.47 12.59 -1.62
CA SER A 245 -6.76 12.26 -1.03
C SER A 245 -7.04 13.05 0.24
N ALA A 246 -6.02 13.37 1.05
CA ALA A 246 -6.15 14.28 2.18
C ALA A 246 -6.62 15.68 1.73
N ALA A 247 -6.02 16.22 0.67
CA ALA A 247 -6.41 17.52 0.11
C ALA A 247 -7.83 17.51 -0.49
N VAL A 248 -8.26 16.40 -1.10
CA VAL A 248 -9.63 16.26 -1.63
C VAL A 248 -10.67 16.08 -0.52
N SER A 249 -10.23 15.67 0.67
CA SER A 249 -11.08 15.45 1.85
C SER A 249 -11.42 16.74 2.60
N THR A 250 -10.72 17.85 2.33
CA THR A 250 -10.97 19.17 2.91
C THR A 250 -12.03 19.94 2.13
#